data_92350d296aa503d4d92d85e76e75d859
#
_entry.id   92350d296aa503d4d92d85e76e75d859
#
_cell.length_a   1.000
_cell.length_b   1.000
_cell.length_c   1.000
_cell.angle_alpha   90.00
_cell.angle_beta   90.00
_cell.angle_gamma   90.00
#
_symmetry.space_group_name_H-M   'P 1'
#
loop_
_entity.id
_entity.type
_entity.pdbx_description
1 polymer ?
#
loop_
_entity_poly.entity_id
_entity_poly.type
_entity_poly.pdbx_seq_one_letter_code
_entity_poly.pdbx_strand_id
1 'polypeptide(L)'
;MRTFLLALTAISALGAQASPFACDRAALNEAQRKRHFDELGPKLRALVMQAREVSNGYEFEFPGDRATFGLIAEWSAGEHLCCPFLDIDLRLRREGGTTWIRLTGRPGTKEFIRADFRAWFQQ
;
A
#
# COMPACT_ATOMS: atom_id res chain seq x y z
N MET A 1 -30.10 30.92 -48.10
CA MET A 1 -29.28 29.84 -47.60
C MET A 1 -28.77 30.23 -46.20
N ARG A 2 -29.28 29.62 -45.18
CA ARG A 2 -28.82 29.88 -43.83
C ARG A 2 -27.83 28.77 -43.45
N THR A 3 -26.56 29.14 -43.31
CA THR A 3 -25.49 28.23 -42.91
C THR A 3 -25.54 28.11 -41.38
N PHE A 4 -25.92 26.94 -40.86
CA PHE A 4 -25.81 26.62 -39.44
C PHE A 4 -24.38 26.18 -39.18
N LEU A 5 -23.60 27.00 -38.43
CA LEU A 5 -22.36 26.58 -37.83
C LEU A 5 -22.67 25.73 -36.58
N LEU A 6 -22.43 24.44 -36.68
CA LEU A 6 -22.39 23.57 -35.50
C LEU A 6 -21.08 23.83 -34.77
N ALA A 7 -21.16 24.50 -33.61
CA ALA A 7 -20.03 24.59 -32.67
C ALA A 7 -19.87 23.25 -31.99
N LEU A 8 -18.83 22.49 -32.33
CA LEU A 8 -18.41 21.31 -31.58
C LEU A 8 -17.76 21.79 -30.27
N THR A 9 -18.48 21.70 -29.17
CA THR A 9 -17.91 21.85 -27.84
C THR A 9 -17.15 20.57 -27.51
N ALA A 10 -15.83 20.62 -27.59
CA ALA A 10 -14.97 19.55 -27.08
C ALA A 10 -15.06 19.54 -25.55
N ILE A 11 -15.77 18.57 -25.01
CA ILE A 11 -15.76 18.27 -23.56
C ILE A 11 -14.43 17.57 -23.26
N SER A 12 -13.47 18.32 -22.76
CA SER A 12 -12.25 17.73 -22.22
C SER A 12 -12.62 16.99 -20.94
N ALA A 13 -12.71 15.68 -21.01
CA ALA A 13 -12.82 14.85 -19.82
C ALA A 13 -11.49 14.95 -19.06
N LEU A 14 -11.47 15.73 -17.97
CA LEU A 14 -10.38 15.71 -16.99
C LEU A 14 -10.44 14.36 -16.27
N GLY A 15 -9.72 13.36 -16.81
CA GLY A 15 -9.50 12.09 -16.13
C GLY A 15 -8.77 12.33 -14.82
N ALA A 16 -9.24 11.72 -13.71
CA ALA A 16 -8.51 11.73 -12.45
C ALA A 16 -7.12 11.12 -12.67
N GLN A 17 -6.06 11.88 -12.36
CA GLN A 17 -4.70 11.38 -12.47
C GLN A 17 -4.43 10.40 -11.34
N ALA A 18 -3.81 9.25 -11.66
CA ALA A 18 -3.35 8.31 -10.66
C ALA A 18 -2.25 8.96 -9.80
N SER A 19 -2.24 8.65 -8.49
CA SER A 19 -1.18 9.07 -7.59
C SER A 19 0.18 8.50 -8.04
N PRO A 20 1.30 9.21 -7.83
CA PRO A 20 2.62 8.68 -8.15
C PRO A 20 2.96 7.49 -7.25
N PHE A 21 3.87 6.61 -7.71
CA PHE A 21 4.45 5.57 -6.87
C PHE A 21 5.51 6.16 -5.93
N ALA A 22 5.06 6.92 -4.96
CA ALA A 22 5.89 7.54 -3.94
C ALA A 22 5.09 7.70 -2.66
N CYS A 23 5.74 7.44 -1.52
CA CYS A 23 5.13 7.67 -0.22
C CYS A 23 4.95 9.18 0.02
N ASP A 24 3.73 9.61 0.28
CA ASP A 24 3.42 10.96 0.72
C ASP A 24 3.57 11.07 2.24
N ARG A 25 4.78 11.35 2.69
CA ARG A 25 5.06 11.49 4.13
C ARG A 25 4.27 12.63 4.78
N ALA A 26 3.89 13.65 4.01
CA ALA A 26 3.11 14.78 4.49
C ALA A 26 1.64 14.42 4.81
N ALA A 27 1.15 13.26 4.34
CA ALA A 27 -0.16 12.74 4.70
C ALA A 27 -0.26 12.35 6.18
N LEU A 28 0.89 12.18 6.85
CA LEU A 28 0.99 11.89 8.29
C LEU A 28 1.53 13.11 9.02
N ASN A 29 1.04 13.38 10.24
CA ASN A 29 1.66 14.38 11.10
C ASN A 29 3.02 13.89 11.64
N GLU A 30 3.75 14.76 12.34
CA GLU A 30 5.11 14.42 12.82
C GLU A 30 5.13 13.18 13.72
N ALA A 31 4.22 13.08 14.68
CA ALA A 31 4.13 11.95 15.59
C ALA A 31 3.77 10.65 14.85
N GLN A 32 2.84 10.72 13.89
CA GLN A 32 2.46 9.59 13.04
C GLN A 32 3.60 9.13 12.17
N ARG A 33 4.37 10.06 11.58
CA ARG A 33 5.56 9.71 10.76
C ARG A 33 6.60 8.97 11.59
N LYS A 34 6.92 9.48 12.76
CA LYS A 34 7.86 8.81 13.67
C LYS A 34 7.39 7.42 14.02
N ARG A 35 6.14 7.28 14.43
CA ARG A 35 5.55 5.99 14.77
C ARG A 35 5.58 5.02 13.59
N HIS A 36 5.16 5.46 12.42
CA HIS A 36 5.04 4.63 11.22
C HIS A 36 6.40 4.18 10.68
N PHE A 37 7.31 5.13 10.46
CA PHE A 37 8.59 4.86 9.78
C PHE A 37 9.71 4.42 10.72
N ASP A 38 9.78 4.98 11.92
CA ASP A 38 10.90 4.73 12.82
C ASP A 38 10.62 3.61 13.83
N GLU A 39 9.35 3.28 14.08
CA GLU A 39 8.97 2.28 15.06
C GLU A 39 8.26 1.07 14.43
N LEU A 40 7.10 1.27 13.80
CA LEU A 40 6.29 0.16 13.26
C LEU A 40 6.98 -0.55 12.10
N GLY A 41 7.51 0.19 11.13
CA GLY A 41 8.20 -0.39 9.97
C GLY A 41 9.33 -1.34 10.38
N PRO A 42 10.31 -0.89 11.20
CA PRO A 42 11.39 -1.76 11.67
C PRO A 42 10.93 -2.96 12.49
N LYS A 43 9.90 -2.80 13.33
CA LYS A 43 9.34 -3.93 14.11
C LYS A 43 8.71 -4.98 13.19
N LEU A 44 7.90 -4.56 12.22
CA LEU A 44 7.28 -5.49 11.29
C LEU A 44 8.32 -6.17 10.40
N ARG A 45 9.30 -5.44 9.91
CA ARG A 45 10.39 -6.03 9.14
C ARG A 45 11.04 -7.20 9.88
N ALA A 46 11.29 -7.05 11.19
CA ALA A 46 11.88 -8.10 12.01
C ALA A 46 10.96 -9.31 12.20
N LEU A 47 9.65 -9.15 11.99
CA LEU A 47 8.65 -10.19 12.20
C LEU A 47 8.24 -10.92 10.90
N VAL A 48 8.64 -10.44 9.73
CA VAL A 48 8.31 -11.09 8.45
C VAL A 48 8.90 -12.50 8.44
N MET A 49 8.04 -13.49 8.22
CA MET A 49 8.43 -14.91 8.14
C MET A 49 8.77 -15.31 6.71
N GLN A 50 8.02 -14.80 5.73
CA GLN A 50 8.29 -14.99 4.31
C GLN A 50 7.58 -13.91 3.48
N ALA A 51 8.07 -13.73 2.25
CA ALA A 51 7.46 -12.93 1.22
C ALA A 51 7.08 -13.83 0.04
N ARG A 52 5.93 -13.56 -0.57
CA ARG A 52 5.42 -14.34 -1.70
C ARG A 52 4.87 -13.42 -2.78
N GLU A 53 5.25 -13.66 -4.03
CA GLU A 53 4.71 -12.93 -5.16
C GLU A 53 3.25 -13.32 -5.44
N VAL A 54 2.41 -12.34 -5.75
CA VAL A 54 1.06 -12.50 -6.25
C VAL A 54 0.92 -11.75 -7.57
N SER A 55 -0.20 -11.90 -8.30
CA SER A 55 -0.27 -11.36 -9.67
C SER A 55 -0.03 -9.85 -9.76
N ASN A 56 -0.50 -9.06 -8.79
CA ASN A 56 -0.40 -7.59 -8.84
C ASN A 56 0.42 -7.00 -7.69
N GLY A 57 1.27 -7.80 -7.05
CA GLY A 57 2.05 -7.34 -5.91
C GLY A 57 2.70 -8.47 -5.13
N TYR A 58 2.73 -8.32 -3.83
CA TYR A 58 3.35 -9.28 -2.91
C TYR A 58 2.52 -9.45 -1.65
N GLU A 59 2.69 -10.58 -0.99
CA GLU A 59 2.15 -10.79 0.35
C GLU A 59 3.25 -11.25 1.30
N PHE A 60 3.11 -10.86 2.56
CA PHE A 60 4.07 -11.08 3.62
C PHE A 60 3.41 -11.78 4.79
N GLU A 61 4.06 -12.81 5.30
CA GLU A 61 3.59 -13.60 6.41
C GLU A 61 4.21 -13.15 7.73
N PHE A 62 3.38 -13.09 8.77
CA PHE A 62 3.76 -12.69 10.12
C PHE A 62 3.22 -13.68 11.14
N PRO A 63 3.79 -13.72 12.36
CA PRO A 63 3.16 -14.46 13.45
C PRO A 63 1.71 -14.06 13.67
N GLY A 64 0.87 -15.00 14.06
CA GLY A 64 -0.58 -14.82 14.22
C GLY A 64 -1.03 -14.36 15.61
N ASP A 65 -0.13 -13.92 16.46
CA ASP A 65 -0.48 -13.46 17.80
C ASP A 65 -1.13 -12.07 17.81
N ARG A 66 -1.89 -11.80 18.85
CA ARG A 66 -2.66 -10.55 19.00
C ARG A 66 -1.78 -9.30 18.95
N ALA A 67 -0.64 -9.31 19.60
CA ALA A 67 0.27 -8.16 19.65
C ALA A 67 0.81 -7.83 18.25
N THR A 68 1.23 -8.82 17.49
CA THR A 68 1.69 -8.65 16.10
C THR A 68 0.58 -8.12 15.21
N PHE A 69 -0.63 -8.66 15.34
CA PHE A 69 -1.77 -8.14 14.56
C PHE A 69 -2.06 -6.66 14.87
N GLY A 70 -1.96 -6.26 16.13
CA GLY A 70 -2.11 -4.86 16.53
C GLY A 70 -1.10 -3.93 15.82
N LEU A 71 0.17 -4.35 15.73
CA LEU A 71 1.20 -3.62 14.98
C LEU A 71 0.89 -3.55 13.48
N ILE A 72 0.44 -4.65 12.90
CA ILE A 72 0.05 -4.75 11.49
C ILE A 72 -1.11 -3.81 11.18
N ALA A 73 -2.15 -3.80 12.00
CA ALA A 73 -3.32 -2.97 11.79
C ALA A 73 -2.98 -1.47 11.88
N GLU A 74 -2.19 -1.07 12.87
CA GLU A 74 -1.73 0.30 13.03
C GLU A 74 -0.86 0.75 11.85
N TRP A 75 0.09 -0.08 11.44
CA TRP A 75 0.95 0.19 10.28
C TRP A 75 0.13 0.32 9.00
N SER A 76 -0.82 -0.58 8.77
CA SER A 76 -1.67 -0.58 7.58
C SER A 76 -2.51 0.69 7.47
N ALA A 77 -3.02 1.20 8.58
CA ALA A 77 -3.75 2.46 8.62
C ALA A 77 -2.89 3.65 8.19
N GLY A 78 -1.64 3.71 8.65
CA GLY A 78 -0.68 4.74 8.25
C GLY A 78 -0.24 4.59 6.79
N GLU A 79 0.05 3.38 6.37
CA GLU A 79 0.47 3.07 4.99
C GLU A 79 -0.62 3.42 3.99
N HIS A 80 -1.87 3.16 4.31
CA HIS A 80 -3.02 3.53 3.48
C HIS A 80 -3.09 5.04 3.21
N LEU A 81 -2.68 5.86 4.18
CA LEU A 81 -2.65 7.32 4.04
C LEU A 81 -1.47 7.79 3.19
N CYS A 82 -0.27 7.24 3.43
CA CYS A 82 0.93 7.72 2.74
C CYS A 82 1.19 7.05 1.39
N CYS A 83 0.66 5.86 1.15
CA CYS A 83 0.76 5.12 -0.12
C CYS A 83 -0.64 4.80 -0.67
N PRO A 84 -1.41 5.83 -1.11
CA PRO A 84 -2.82 5.67 -1.49
C PRO A 84 -3.03 4.82 -2.76
N PHE A 85 -1.98 4.50 -3.49
CA PHE A 85 -2.01 3.63 -4.67
C PHE A 85 -1.95 2.14 -4.33
N LEU A 86 -1.76 1.77 -3.06
CA LEU A 86 -1.76 0.38 -2.62
C LEU A 86 -3.15 -0.07 -2.18
N ASP A 87 -3.56 -1.24 -2.66
CA ASP A 87 -4.60 -2.03 -2.01
C ASP A 87 -3.93 -2.84 -0.91
N ILE A 88 -4.47 -2.77 0.30
CA ILE A 88 -3.94 -3.45 1.48
C ILE A 88 -4.99 -4.42 2.00
N ASP A 89 -4.68 -5.71 1.94
CA ASP A 89 -5.53 -6.76 2.47
C ASP A 89 -4.85 -7.43 3.66
N LEU A 90 -5.59 -7.54 4.76
CA LEU A 90 -5.14 -8.27 5.96
C LEU A 90 -5.90 -9.57 6.05
N ARG A 91 -5.17 -10.66 6.21
CA ARG A 91 -5.75 -11.98 6.32
C ARG A 91 -5.26 -12.68 7.58
N LEU A 92 -6.20 -12.96 8.47
CA LEU A 92 -5.96 -13.83 9.63
C LEU A 92 -6.34 -15.24 9.24
N ARG A 93 -5.37 -16.16 9.31
CA ARG A 93 -5.63 -17.57 9.04
C ARG A 93 -6.41 -18.18 10.20
N ARG A 94 -7.31 -19.12 9.84
CA ARG A 94 -8.13 -19.81 10.84
C ARG A 94 -7.30 -20.57 11.87
N GLU A 95 -7.91 -20.85 13.01
CA GLU A 95 -7.36 -21.74 14.05
C GLU A 95 -6.02 -21.24 14.62
N GLY A 96 -5.91 -19.92 14.83
CA GLY A 96 -4.70 -19.32 15.37
C GLY A 96 -3.49 -19.37 14.44
N GLY A 97 -3.72 -19.51 13.12
CA GLY A 97 -2.67 -19.50 12.12
C GLY A 97 -2.02 -18.13 11.95
N THR A 98 -1.11 -18.03 11.01
CA THR A 98 -0.35 -16.81 10.74
C THR A 98 -1.21 -15.70 10.14
N THR A 99 -0.72 -14.46 10.21
CA THR A 99 -1.34 -13.27 9.61
C THR A 99 -0.59 -12.89 8.34
N TRP A 100 -1.33 -12.49 7.31
CA TRP A 100 -0.76 -12.04 6.04
C TRP A 100 -1.15 -10.61 5.74
N ILE A 101 -0.18 -9.84 5.23
CA ILE A 101 -0.43 -8.54 4.58
C ILE A 101 -0.22 -8.75 3.09
N ARG A 102 -1.24 -8.45 2.28
CA ARG A 102 -1.13 -8.41 0.84
C ARG A 102 -1.14 -6.97 0.36
N LEU A 103 -0.13 -6.60 -0.39
CA LEU A 103 0.01 -5.30 -1.05
C LEU A 103 -0.09 -5.49 -2.55
N THR A 104 -1.10 -4.90 -3.17
CA THR A 104 -1.37 -5.00 -4.61
C THR A 104 -1.73 -3.64 -5.19
N GLY A 105 -1.82 -3.55 -6.50
CA GLY A 105 -2.22 -2.32 -7.18
C GLY A 105 -2.08 -2.42 -8.70
N ARG A 106 -2.07 -1.26 -9.35
CA ARG A 106 -1.91 -1.13 -10.81
C ARG A 106 -0.52 -1.57 -11.27
N PRO A 107 -0.30 -1.74 -12.59
CA PRO A 107 1.03 -2.02 -13.15
C PRO A 107 2.08 -1.03 -12.64
N GLY A 108 3.25 -1.53 -12.23
CA GLY A 108 4.32 -0.76 -11.57
C GLY A 108 4.37 -0.96 -10.04
N THR A 109 3.32 -1.51 -9.45
CA THR A 109 3.25 -1.75 -7.99
C THR A 109 4.31 -2.73 -7.50
N LYS A 110 4.59 -3.80 -8.24
CA LYS A 110 5.61 -4.78 -7.85
C LYS A 110 7.00 -4.15 -7.72
N GLU A 111 7.37 -3.35 -8.69
CA GLU A 111 8.66 -2.64 -8.72
C GLU A 111 8.77 -1.66 -7.56
N PHE A 112 7.70 -0.94 -7.27
CA PHE A 112 7.63 -0.05 -6.10
C PHE A 112 7.83 -0.84 -4.79
N ILE A 113 7.10 -1.95 -4.60
CA ILE A 113 7.19 -2.76 -3.39
C ILE A 113 8.60 -3.33 -3.22
N ARG A 114 9.21 -3.84 -4.29
CA ARG A 114 10.58 -4.36 -4.25
C ARG A 114 11.59 -3.31 -3.81
N ALA A 115 11.43 -2.07 -4.25
CA ALA A 115 12.33 -0.97 -3.89
C ALA A 115 12.06 -0.45 -2.47
N ASP A 116 10.81 -0.16 -2.15
CA ASP A 116 10.42 0.50 -0.90
C ASP A 116 10.44 -0.46 0.30
N PHE A 117 10.08 -1.72 0.08
CA PHE A 117 10.05 -2.78 1.09
C PHE A 117 11.21 -3.77 0.96
N ARG A 118 12.33 -3.36 0.39
CA ARG A 118 13.49 -4.24 0.14
C ARG A 118 13.83 -5.12 1.34
N ALA A 119 13.87 -4.55 2.52
CA ALA A 119 14.29 -5.27 3.73
C ALA A 119 13.29 -6.36 4.18
N TRP A 120 12.04 -6.30 3.71
CA TRP A 120 11.02 -7.31 4.03
C TRP A 120 11.21 -8.61 3.24
N PHE A 121 12.01 -8.57 2.18
CA PHE A 121 12.37 -9.76 1.38
C PHE A 121 13.64 -10.47 1.86
N GLN A 122 14.35 -9.86 2.81
CA GLN A 122 15.62 -10.39 3.34
C GLN A 122 15.34 -11.16 4.63
N GLN A 123 15.08 -12.46 4.46
CA GLN A 123 14.79 -13.38 5.55
C GLN A 123 16.00 -14.31 5.82
#